data_0dce46e843ffa1ac3c4b921a2d35d1ef
#
_entry.id   0dce46e843ffa1ac3c4b921a2d35d1ef
#
_cell.length_a   1.000
_cell.length_b   1.000
_cell.length_c   1.000
_cell.angle_alpha   90.00
_cell.angle_beta   90.00
_cell.angle_gamma   90.00
#
_symmetry.space_group_name_H-M   'P 1'
#
loop_
_entity.id
_entity.type
_entity.pdbx_description
1 polymer ?
#
loop_
_entity_poly.entity_id
_entity_poly.type
_entity_poly.pdbx_seq_one_letter_code
_entity_poly.pdbx_strand_id
1 'polypeptide(L)' 'MTATQTHLYERLKRLGFTREKQIRLYGSQFEVVGDPIVLSDTVVFFDAVEQESGEHKRVRIPLTIVQMARQRMEVSAA' A
#
# COMPACT_ATOMS: atom_id res chain seq x y z
N MET A 1 -15.73 4.22 4.56
CA MET A 1 -14.96 3.20 3.84
C MET A 1 -15.78 1.94 3.68
N THR A 2 -15.76 1.34 2.48
CA THR A 2 -16.52 0.10 2.25
C THR A 2 -15.81 -1.09 2.89
N ALA A 3 -16.51 -2.24 2.96
CA ALA A 3 -15.89 -3.46 3.46
C ALA A 3 -14.69 -3.87 2.61
N THR A 4 -14.79 -3.73 1.29
CA THR A 4 -13.68 -4.01 0.38
C THR A 4 -12.49 -3.12 0.67
N GLN A 5 -12.73 -1.83 0.88
CA GLN A 5 -11.67 -0.87 1.15
C GLN A 5 -11.03 -1.12 2.52
N THR A 6 -11.82 -1.50 3.51
CA THR A 6 -11.28 -1.85 4.83
C THR A 6 -10.40 -3.08 4.74
N HIS A 7 -10.83 -4.09 4.01
CA HIS A 7 -10.03 -5.29 3.79
C HIS A 7 -8.74 -4.97 3.06
N LEU A 8 -8.83 -4.15 2.02
CA LEU A 8 -7.67 -3.71 1.24
C LEU A 8 -6.66 -2.98 2.13
N TYR A 9 -7.14 -2.06 2.96
CA TYR A 9 -6.32 -1.33 3.90
C TYR A 9 -5.55 -2.29 4.82
N GLU A 10 -6.25 -3.25 5.42
CA GLU A 10 -5.63 -4.20 6.34
C GLU A 10 -4.61 -5.09 5.62
N ARG A 11 -4.93 -5.54 4.42
CA ARG A 11 -4.03 -6.39 3.65
C ARG A 11 -2.76 -5.66 3.27
N LEU A 12 -2.89 -4.40 2.85
CA LEU A 12 -1.73 -3.61 2.46
C LEU A 12 -0.82 -3.34 3.65
N LYS A 13 -1.38 -3.14 4.83
CA LYS A 13 -0.56 -3.00 6.04
C LYS A 13 0.25 -4.27 6.30
N ARG A 14 -0.35 -5.43 6.10
CA ARG A 14 0.35 -6.71 6.29
C ARG A 14 1.42 -6.94 5.24
N LEU A 15 1.26 -6.37 4.06
CA LEU A 15 2.25 -6.47 3.00
C LEU A 15 3.45 -5.54 3.21
N GLY A 16 3.40 -4.69 4.22
CA GLY A 16 4.50 -3.81 4.55
C GLY A 16 4.22 -2.33 4.34
N PHE A 17 3.03 -1.96 3.86
CA PHE A 17 2.68 -0.56 3.65
C PHE A 17 2.18 0.05 4.95
N THR A 18 3.03 0.00 5.97
CA THR A 18 2.71 0.53 7.27
C THR A 18 3.95 1.18 7.86
N ARG A 19 3.74 1.99 8.89
CA ARG A 19 4.78 2.80 9.50
C ARG A 19 6.01 1.98 9.89
N GLU A 20 7.19 2.54 9.64
CA GLU A 20 8.49 1.97 10.00
C GLU A 20 8.94 0.80 9.13
N LYS A 21 8.19 0.45 8.10
CA LYS A 21 8.61 -0.58 7.16
C LYS A 21 9.31 0.04 5.97
N GLN A 22 10.20 -0.72 5.36
CA GLN A 22 10.88 -0.31 4.15
C GLN A 22 10.39 -1.14 2.99
N ILE A 23 10.13 -0.49 1.87
CA ILE A 23 9.66 -1.16 0.67
C ILE A 23 10.39 -0.61 -0.54
N ARG A 24 10.44 -1.41 -1.59
CA ARG A 24 11.05 -1.02 -2.85
C ARG A 24 10.00 -0.97 -3.94
N LEU A 25 9.83 0.21 -4.54
CA LEU A 25 8.89 0.42 -5.63
C LEU A 25 9.50 1.37 -6.64
N TYR A 26 9.15 1.18 -7.90
CA TYR A 26 9.59 2.08 -8.98
C TYR A 26 11.11 2.29 -9.00
N GLY A 27 11.85 1.25 -8.62
CA GLY A 27 13.31 1.33 -8.59
C GLY A 27 13.88 2.13 -7.43
N SER A 28 13.05 2.54 -6.48
CA SER A 28 13.51 3.33 -5.33
C SER A 28 13.17 2.61 -4.02
N GLN A 29 13.99 2.90 -3.02
CA GLN A 29 13.78 2.38 -1.66
C GLN A 29 13.06 3.45 -0.84
N PHE A 30 11.96 3.07 -0.20
CA PHE A 30 11.15 3.98 0.61
C PHE A 30 11.02 3.47 2.03
N GLU A 31 11.03 4.40 2.98
CA GLU A 31 10.63 4.11 4.35
C GLU A 31 9.21 4.64 4.53
N VAL A 32 8.28 3.75 4.87
CA VAL A 32 6.88 4.12 5.03
C VAL A 32 6.70 4.86 6.34
N VAL A 33 6.09 6.03 6.28
CA VAL A 33 5.91 6.88 7.46
C VAL A 33 4.45 7.06 7.85
N GLY A 34 3.54 6.39 7.16
CA GLY A 34 2.12 6.43 7.47
C GLY A 34 1.39 5.21 6.93
N ASP A 35 0.17 5.03 7.37
CA ASP A 35 -0.66 3.91 6.92
C ASP A 35 -1.20 4.17 5.51
N PRO A 36 -1.67 3.12 4.81
CA PRO A 36 -2.23 3.30 3.47
C PRO A 36 -3.40 4.27 3.44
N ILE A 37 -3.48 5.06 2.38
CA ILE A 37 -4.56 6.01 2.16
C ILE A 37 -5.41 5.46 1.01
N VAL A 38 -6.56 4.90 1.34
CA VAL A 38 -7.44 4.25 0.37
C VAL A 38 -8.45 5.26 -0.13
N LEU A 39 -8.35 5.65 -1.40
CA LEU A 39 -9.27 6.59 -2.02
C LEU A 39 -10.40 5.89 -2.76
N SER A 40 -10.12 4.71 -3.30
CA SER A 40 -11.12 3.89 -3.99
C SER A 40 -10.63 2.44 -3.97
N ASP A 41 -11.38 1.56 -4.61
CA ASP A 41 -11.01 0.14 -4.68
C ASP A 41 -9.73 -0.12 -5.46
N THR A 42 -9.25 0.86 -6.22
CA THR A 42 -8.07 0.71 -7.05
C THR A 42 -7.02 1.79 -6.84
N VAL A 43 -7.36 2.87 -6.15
CA VAL A 43 -6.45 4.00 -5.97
C VAL A 43 -6.06 4.10 -4.51
N VAL A 44 -4.82 3.76 -4.22
CA VAL A 44 -4.28 3.75 -2.86
C VAL A 44 -2.91 4.41 -2.88
N PHE A 45 -2.66 5.23 -1.87
CA PHE A 45 -1.37 5.90 -1.69
C PHE A 45 -0.78 5.54 -0.34
N PHE A 46 0.49 5.82 -0.17
CA PHE A 46 1.13 5.79 1.14
C PHE A 46 2.13 6.93 1.22
N ASP A 47 2.36 7.43 2.42
CA ASP A 47 3.34 8.46 2.65
C ASP A 47 4.66 7.82 3.04
N ALA A 48 5.74 8.27 2.42
CA ALA A 48 7.05 7.67 2.62
C ALA A 48 8.16 8.68 2.44
N VAL A 49 9.34 8.30 2.91
CA VAL A 49 10.57 9.04 2.67
C VAL A 49 11.40 8.23 1.70
N GLU A 50 11.76 8.83 0.57
CA GLU A 50 12.64 8.19 -0.38
C GLU A 50 14.05 8.18 0.20
N GLN A 51 14.67 7.01 0.26
CA GLN A 51 15.95 6.87 0.95
C GLN A 51 17.09 7.61 0.26
N GLU A 52 17.11 7.67 -1.05
CA GLU A 52 18.16 8.33 -1.80
C GLU A 52 18.15 9.85 -1.61
N SER A 53 16.96 10.45 -1.75
CA SER A 53 16.84 11.91 -1.72
C SER A 53 16.51 12.45 -0.35
N GLY A 54 15.98 11.61 0.54
CA GLY A 54 15.49 12.03 1.85
C GLY A 54 14.18 12.82 1.77
N GLU A 55 13.53 12.83 0.60
CA GLU A 55 12.30 13.60 0.41
C GLU A 55 11.08 12.82 0.87
N HIS A 56 10.15 13.54 1.51
CA HIS A 56 8.82 13.01 1.80
C HIS A 56 7.99 13.01 0.53
N LYS A 57 7.37 11.88 0.23
CA LYS A 57 6.54 11.73 -0.96
C LYS A 57 5.28 10.97 -0.64
N ARG A 58 4.19 11.33 -1.33
CA ARG A 58 2.99 10.51 -1.34
C ARG A 58 3.06 9.65 -2.60
N VAL A 59 3.16 8.35 -2.41
CA VAL A 59 3.43 7.40 -3.48
C VAL A 59 2.20 6.56 -3.74
N ARG A 60 1.84 6.42 -5.02
CA ARG A 60 0.71 5.57 -5.38
C ARG A 60 1.17 4.11 -5.38
N ILE A 61 0.39 3.25 -4.76
CA ILE A 61 0.66 1.81 -4.77
C ILE A 61 0.29 1.27 -6.15
N PRO A 62 1.19 0.50 -6.79
CA PRO A 62 0.91 -0.05 -8.13
C PRO A 62 -0.39 -0.85 -8.14
N LEU A 63 -1.12 -0.75 -9.24
CA LEU A 63 -2.41 -1.42 -9.38
C LEU A 63 -2.28 -2.93 -9.21
N THR A 64 -1.18 -3.51 -9.69
CA THR A 64 -0.95 -4.95 -9.54
C THR A 64 -0.92 -5.38 -8.09
N ILE A 65 -0.33 -4.57 -7.22
CA ILE A 65 -0.28 -4.87 -5.79
C ILE A 65 -1.66 -4.71 -5.17
N VAL A 66 -2.39 -3.65 -5.56
CA VAL A 66 -3.74 -3.42 -5.08
C VAL A 66 -4.65 -4.58 -5.47
N GLN A 67 -4.56 -5.03 -6.70
CA GLN A 67 -5.36 -6.16 -7.18
C GLN A 67 -5.01 -7.45 -6.46
N MET A 68 -3.73 -7.68 -6.20
CA MET A 68 -3.28 -8.85 -5.46
C MET A 68 -3.85 -8.85 -4.04
N ALA A 69 -3.86 -7.69 -3.38
CA ALA A 69 -4.41 -7.58 -2.04
C ALA A 69 -5.92 -7.84 -2.03
N ARG A 70 -6.61 -7.37 -3.06
CA ARG A 70 -8.07 -7.59 -3.19
C ARG A 70 -8.41 -9.04 -3.48
N GLN A 71 -7.64 -9.69 -4.32
CA GLN A 71 -7.91 -11.07 -4.73
C GLN A 71 -7.87 -12.06 -3.58
N ARG A 72 -7.17 -11.74 -2.50
CA ARG A 72 -7.11 -12.61 -1.33
C ARG A 72 -8.48 -12.87 -0.73
N MET A 73 -9.42 -11.98 -0.94
CA MET A 73 -10.79 -12.17 -0.47
C MET A 73 -11.47 -13.33 -1.20
N GLU A 74 -11.20 -13.45 -2.48
CA GLU A 74 -11.82 -14.48 -3.32
C GLU A 74 -11.21 -15.85 -3.08
N VAL A 75 -9.91 -15.89 -2.86
CA VAL A 75 -9.22 -17.14 -2.59
C VAL A 75 -9.79 -17.82 -1.36
N SER A 76 -10.11 -17.05 -0.34
CA SER A 76 -10.64 -17.63 0.90
C SER A 76 -12.04 -18.19 0.73
N ALA A 77 -12.74 -17.84 -0.32
CA ALA A 77 -14.08 -18.36 -0.59
C ALA A 77 -14.04 -19.72 -1.29
N ALA A 78 -12.92 -20.06 -1.84
CA ALA A 78 -12.76 -21.36 -2.48
C ALA A 78 -12.34 -22.40 -1.47
#